data_beb6fa322da5701b3c59d51fd1115d0b
#
_entry.id   beb6fa322da5701b3c59d51fd1115d0b
#
_cell.length_a   1.000
_cell.length_b   1.000
_cell.length_c   1.000
_cell.angle_alpha   90.00
_cell.angle_beta   90.00
_cell.angle_gamma   90.00
#
_symmetry.space_group_name_H-M   'P 1'
#
loop_
_entity.id
_entity.type
_entity.pdbx_description
1 polymer ?
#
loop_
_entity_poly.entity_id
_entity_poly.type
_entity_poly.pdbx_seq_one_letter_code
_entity_poly.pdbx_strand_id
1 'polypeptide(L)'
;ILAANTSGLSITSLAEVLPAPVRPQFLGVHFFNPPRYMYLVELIPHAGTDGAVLDRLESLLTSTVGKGVVRAKDTPNFIGNRIGVFSMLAAMHHTEQFGLGFDVVDSLTGPAIGRPKSATYRTADVVGLDTMGHVIGTMTATLPDDPWHGYFKKPDWLAQLIEKGVLGQKKGIGIYRKQGK
;
A
#
# COMPACT_ATOMS: atom_id res chain seq x y z
N ILE A 1 7.96 18.81 15.07
CA ILE A 1 8.05 17.62 14.21
C ILE A 1 7.40 17.94 12.88
N LEU A 2 8.08 17.63 11.80
CA LEU A 2 7.57 17.73 10.42
C LEU A 2 7.44 16.32 9.84
N ALA A 3 6.31 16.03 9.22
CA ALA A 3 6.04 14.68 8.71
C ALA A 3 5.47 14.70 7.30
N ALA A 4 5.85 13.72 6.48
CA ALA A 4 5.26 13.47 5.17
C ALA A 4 4.42 12.19 5.19
N ASN A 5 3.19 12.25 4.67
CA ASN A 5 2.31 11.09 4.51
C ASN A 5 2.35 10.59 3.06
N THR A 6 3.55 10.42 2.50
CA THR A 6 3.72 9.81 1.17
C THR A 6 3.58 8.29 1.26
N SER A 7 3.10 7.66 0.18
CA SER A 7 2.95 6.21 0.11
C SER A 7 4.08 5.50 -0.65
N GLY A 8 5.08 6.22 -1.16
CA GLY A 8 6.14 5.60 -1.97
C GLY A 8 7.27 6.54 -2.40
N LEU A 9 7.22 7.84 -2.04
CA LEU A 9 8.34 8.74 -2.28
C LEU A 9 9.40 8.52 -1.20
N SER A 10 10.68 8.57 -1.58
CA SER A 10 11.78 8.47 -0.62
C SER A 10 11.76 9.60 0.38
N ILE A 11 11.75 9.27 1.66
CA ILE A 11 11.81 10.22 2.77
C ILE A 11 13.17 10.90 2.82
N THR A 12 14.23 10.17 2.46
CA THR A 12 15.58 10.72 2.34
C THR A 12 15.64 11.83 1.28
N SER A 13 15.11 11.57 0.09
CA SER A 13 15.08 12.58 -0.98
C SER A 13 14.23 13.80 -0.60
N LEU A 14 13.13 13.60 0.11
CA LEU A 14 12.33 14.70 0.65
C LEU A 14 13.08 15.50 1.73
N ALA A 15 13.87 14.83 2.57
CA ALA A 15 14.68 15.50 3.58
C ALA A 15 15.78 16.39 2.96
N GLU A 16 16.35 15.98 1.82
CA GLU A 16 17.42 16.72 1.15
C GLU A 16 17.01 18.12 0.67
N VAL A 17 15.74 18.30 0.31
CA VAL A 17 15.22 19.62 -0.12
C VAL A 17 14.83 20.52 1.06
N LEU A 18 14.82 19.99 2.29
CA LEU A 18 14.53 20.78 3.48
C LEU A 18 15.77 21.51 3.99
N PRO A 19 15.60 22.69 4.66
CA PRO A 19 16.70 23.36 5.35
C PRO A 19 17.36 22.43 6.39
N ALA A 20 18.69 22.43 6.44
CA ALA A 20 19.47 21.55 7.32
C ALA A 20 19.01 21.52 8.79
N PRO A 21 18.67 22.66 9.43
CA PRO A 21 18.21 22.67 10.83
C PRO A 21 16.88 21.94 11.06
N VAL A 22 16.07 21.72 10.03
CA VAL A 22 14.74 21.09 10.14
C VAL A 22 14.82 19.57 9.93
N ARG A 23 15.83 19.10 9.21
CA ARG A 23 15.99 17.67 8.85
C ARG A 23 15.95 16.71 10.04
N PRO A 24 16.57 16.99 11.20
CA PRO A 24 16.48 16.10 12.35
C PRO A 24 15.05 15.90 12.89
N GLN A 25 14.15 16.82 12.59
CA GLN A 25 12.75 16.75 13.01
C GLN A 25 11.80 16.24 11.91
N PHE A 26 12.33 15.77 10.78
CA PHE A 26 11.55 15.27 9.65
C PHE A 26 11.59 13.75 9.55
N LEU A 27 10.44 13.14 9.22
CA LEU A 27 10.29 11.72 8.93
C LEU A 27 9.04 11.44 8.09
N GLY A 28 8.92 10.25 7.56
CA GLY A 28 7.68 9.73 7.00
C GLY A 28 6.74 9.24 8.09
N VAL A 29 5.46 9.55 7.98
CA VAL A 29 4.38 8.98 8.80
C VAL A 29 3.30 8.49 7.86
N HIS A 30 3.35 7.22 7.52
CA HIS A 30 2.47 6.63 6.53
C HIS A 30 1.24 6.01 7.17
N PHE A 31 0.09 6.65 6.97
CA PHE A 31 -1.21 6.11 7.33
C PHE A 31 -1.81 5.33 6.18
N PHE A 32 -2.58 4.30 6.49
CA PHE A 32 -3.37 3.56 5.51
C PHE A 32 -4.80 4.09 5.45
N ASN A 33 -5.34 4.19 4.25
CA ASN A 33 -6.68 4.73 4.01
C ASN A 33 -7.78 3.66 4.22
N PRO A 34 -8.86 3.95 4.94
CA PRO A 34 -9.16 5.19 5.65
C PRO A 34 -8.46 5.23 7.03
N PRO A 35 -7.72 6.31 7.33
CA PRO A 35 -6.84 6.36 8.51
C PRO A 35 -7.58 6.24 9.85
N ARG A 36 -8.88 6.57 9.89
CA ARG A 36 -9.71 6.40 11.08
C ARG A 36 -9.84 4.94 11.50
N TYR A 37 -9.91 4.02 10.54
CA TYR A 37 -10.20 2.60 10.79
C TYR A 37 -8.96 1.71 10.68
N MET A 38 -8.01 2.10 9.84
CA MET A 38 -6.78 1.33 9.65
C MET A 38 -5.88 1.49 10.87
N TYR A 39 -5.51 0.35 11.47
CA TYR A 39 -4.73 0.29 12.69
C TYR A 39 -3.25 0.61 12.47
N LEU A 40 -2.68 0.13 11.36
CA LEU A 40 -1.27 0.24 11.04
C LEU A 40 -0.87 1.68 10.70
N VAL A 41 0.27 2.12 11.25
CA VAL A 41 1.02 3.32 10.85
C VAL A 41 2.48 2.96 10.73
N GLU A 42 3.13 3.36 9.66
CA GLU A 42 4.56 3.21 9.47
C GLU A 42 5.27 4.52 9.78
N LEU A 43 6.34 4.46 10.59
CA LEU A 43 7.26 5.56 10.82
C LEU A 43 8.54 5.31 10.02
N ILE A 44 8.86 6.20 9.12
CA ILE A 44 9.96 6.05 8.17
C ILE A 44 11.00 7.17 8.44
N PRO A 45 12.02 6.92 9.28
CA PRO A 45 13.11 7.86 9.47
C PRO A 45 14.05 7.85 8.26
N HIS A 46 14.73 8.97 8.02
CA HIS A 46 15.95 9.03 7.22
C HIS A 46 17.19 9.05 8.14
N ALA A 47 18.37 8.95 7.57
CA ALA A 47 19.63 8.86 8.35
C ALA A 47 19.88 10.02 9.31
N GLY A 48 19.30 11.20 9.05
CA GLY A 48 19.42 12.39 9.89
C GLY A 48 18.25 12.63 10.85
N THR A 49 17.26 11.74 10.90
CA THR A 49 16.13 11.89 11.83
C THR A 49 16.58 11.66 13.28
N ASP A 50 16.23 12.58 14.17
CA ASP A 50 16.52 12.46 15.61
C ASP A 50 15.67 11.31 16.20
N GLY A 51 16.36 10.38 16.90
CA GLY A 51 15.71 9.24 17.58
C GLY A 51 14.66 9.68 18.62
N ALA A 52 14.90 10.78 19.33
CA ALA A 52 13.92 11.30 20.29
C ALA A 52 12.63 11.80 19.62
N VAL A 53 12.71 12.31 18.39
CA VAL A 53 11.53 12.68 17.60
C VAL A 53 10.73 11.44 17.22
N LEU A 54 11.42 10.38 16.78
CA LEU A 54 10.82 9.10 16.43
C LEU A 54 10.09 8.48 17.63
N ASP A 55 10.76 8.41 18.81
CA ASP A 55 10.20 7.85 20.04
C ASP A 55 8.96 8.62 20.52
N ARG A 56 9.01 9.96 20.49
CA ARG A 56 7.88 10.80 20.87
C ARG A 56 6.67 10.57 19.95
N LEU A 57 6.91 10.47 18.65
CA LEU A 57 5.81 10.28 17.70
C LEU A 57 5.22 8.87 17.81
N GLU A 58 6.04 7.85 17.99
CA GLU A 58 5.58 6.49 18.26
C GLU A 58 4.72 6.44 19.54
N SER A 59 5.19 7.04 20.63
CA SER A 59 4.43 7.12 21.88
C SER A 59 3.09 7.84 21.70
N LEU A 60 3.04 8.96 20.99
CA LEU A 60 1.81 9.68 20.69
C LEU A 60 0.83 8.81 19.88
N LEU A 61 1.32 8.17 18.82
CA LEU A 61 0.48 7.37 17.93
C LEU A 61 -0.05 6.12 18.63
N THR A 62 0.74 5.47 19.48
CA THR A 62 0.33 4.27 20.19
C THR A 62 -0.57 4.59 21.38
N SER A 63 -0.15 5.53 22.26
CA SER A 63 -0.81 5.76 23.54
C SER A 63 -2.03 6.66 23.42
N THR A 64 -1.99 7.67 22.53
CA THR A 64 -3.06 8.68 22.41
C THR A 64 -3.98 8.40 21.23
N VAL A 65 -3.40 8.04 20.08
CA VAL A 65 -4.18 7.81 18.85
C VAL A 65 -4.66 6.36 18.72
N GLY A 66 -4.05 5.43 19.47
CA GLY A 66 -4.44 4.01 19.48
C GLY A 66 -4.02 3.25 18.22
N LYS A 67 -2.89 3.60 17.61
CA LYS A 67 -2.35 2.95 16.41
C LYS A 67 -1.34 1.86 16.74
N GLY A 68 -1.25 0.85 15.88
CA GLY A 68 -0.13 -0.08 15.83
C GLY A 68 0.98 0.53 14.95
N VAL A 69 2.10 0.87 15.57
CA VAL A 69 3.20 1.54 14.90
C VAL A 69 4.29 0.54 14.54
N VAL A 70 4.82 0.67 13.32
CA VAL A 70 6.00 -0.07 12.85
C VAL A 70 7.03 0.93 12.34
N ARG A 71 8.28 0.80 12.78
CA ARG A 71 9.40 1.55 12.23
C ARG A 71 9.88 0.87 10.95
N ALA A 72 9.71 1.55 9.82
CA ALA A 72 10.07 1.06 8.51
C ALA A 72 11.37 1.72 8.02
N LYS A 73 12.08 1.01 7.15
CA LYS A 73 13.19 1.62 6.37
C LYS A 73 12.61 2.46 5.22
N ASP A 74 13.38 3.48 4.81
CA ASP A 74 13.09 4.26 3.60
C ASP A 74 13.41 3.43 2.34
N THR A 75 12.55 2.48 2.06
CA THR A 75 12.63 1.59 0.88
C THR A 75 11.36 1.76 0.04
N PRO A 76 11.40 1.47 -1.28
CA PRO A 76 10.24 1.64 -2.15
C PRO A 76 8.98 0.96 -1.60
N ASN A 77 7.88 1.73 -1.49
CA ASN A 77 6.58 1.31 -0.95
C ASN A 77 6.59 0.82 0.52
N PHE A 78 7.66 1.07 1.26
CA PHE A 78 7.86 0.73 2.67
C PHE A 78 7.57 -0.76 2.97
N ILE A 79 6.78 -1.09 4.01
CA ILE A 79 6.46 -2.46 4.38
C ILE A 79 5.06 -2.84 3.92
N GLY A 80 4.04 -2.09 4.33
CA GLY A 80 2.65 -2.50 4.17
C GLY A 80 2.20 -2.55 2.72
N ASN A 81 2.55 -1.55 1.91
CA ASN A 81 2.25 -1.56 0.48
C ASN A 81 3.03 -2.64 -0.25
N ARG A 82 4.32 -2.83 0.06
CA ARG A 82 5.15 -3.85 -0.59
C ARG A 82 4.61 -5.26 -0.33
N ILE A 83 4.33 -5.60 0.92
CA ILE A 83 3.77 -6.91 1.30
C ILE A 83 2.34 -7.07 0.78
N GLY A 84 1.50 -6.05 0.94
CA GLY A 84 0.10 -6.10 0.53
C GLY A 84 -0.06 -6.27 -0.97
N VAL A 85 0.64 -5.48 -1.77
CA VAL A 85 0.57 -5.56 -3.23
C VAL A 85 1.20 -6.87 -3.73
N PHE A 86 2.35 -7.29 -3.19
CA PHE A 86 2.91 -8.61 -3.50
C PHE A 86 1.90 -9.73 -3.27
N SER A 87 1.24 -9.75 -2.10
CA SER A 87 0.24 -10.76 -1.77
C SER A 87 -0.94 -10.78 -2.74
N MET A 88 -1.39 -9.60 -3.19
CA MET A 88 -2.45 -9.50 -4.19
C MET A 88 -1.99 -10.01 -5.56
N LEU A 89 -0.79 -9.61 -6.00
CA LEU A 89 -0.23 -10.04 -7.28
C LEU A 89 0.05 -11.54 -7.32
N ALA A 90 0.54 -12.13 -6.22
CA ALA A 90 0.70 -13.56 -6.12
C ALA A 90 -0.65 -14.30 -6.25
N ALA A 91 -1.69 -13.81 -5.57
CA ALA A 91 -3.04 -14.35 -5.73
C ALA A 91 -3.57 -14.23 -7.17
N MET A 92 -3.34 -13.09 -7.83
CA MET A 92 -3.74 -12.85 -9.22
C MET A 92 -3.00 -13.77 -10.19
N HIS A 93 -1.69 -13.96 -10.01
CA HIS A 93 -0.89 -14.89 -10.81
C HIS A 93 -1.43 -16.32 -10.71
N HIS A 94 -1.70 -16.80 -9.50
CA HIS A 94 -2.25 -18.13 -9.31
C HIS A 94 -3.72 -18.26 -9.78
N THR A 95 -4.48 -17.18 -9.73
CA THR A 95 -5.84 -17.14 -10.31
C THR A 95 -5.81 -17.48 -11.80
N GLU A 96 -4.91 -16.85 -12.55
CA GLU A 96 -4.72 -17.12 -13.98
C GLU A 96 -4.19 -18.54 -14.20
N GLN A 97 -3.19 -18.96 -13.44
CA GLN A 97 -2.58 -20.27 -13.55
C GLN A 97 -3.59 -21.42 -13.35
N PHE A 98 -4.53 -21.26 -12.42
CA PHE A 98 -5.54 -22.26 -12.12
C PHE A 98 -6.88 -22.05 -12.82
N GLY A 99 -7.03 -21.00 -13.61
CA GLY A 99 -8.27 -20.67 -14.32
C GLY A 99 -9.46 -20.41 -13.39
N LEU A 100 -9.22 -19.82 -12.20
CA LEU A 100 -10.27 -19.57 -11.20
C LEU A 100 -11.04 -18.29 -11.48
N GLY A 101 -12.32 -18.27 -11.12
CA GLY A 101 -13.10 -17.03 -11.09
C GLY A 101 -12.68 -16.11 -9.95
N PHE A 102 -12.78 -14.81 -10.15
CA PHE A 102 -12.40 -13.80 -9.14
C PHE A 102 -13.22 -13.91 -7.85
N ASP A 103 -14.50 -14.24 -7.95
CA ASP A 103 -15.40 -14.48 -6.82
C ASP A 103 -14.99 -15.71 -6.01
N VAL A 104 -14.56 -16.78 -6.67
CA VAL A 104 -14.02 -17.98 -6.02
C VAL A 104 -12.77 -17.63 -5.22
N VAL A 105 -11.82 -16.90 -5.84
CA VAL A 105 -10.59 -16.48 -5.16
C VAL A 105 -10.87 -15.55 -3.99
N ASP A 106 -11.82 -14.62 -4.12
CA ASP A 106 -12.21 -13.76 -2.99
C ASP A 106 -12.85 -14.57 -1.85
N SER A 107 -13.59 -15.63 -2.14
CA SER A 107 -14.12 -16.51 -1.09
C SER A 107 -13.02 -17.26 -0.34
N LEU A 108 -11.96 -17.66 -1.03
CA LEU A 108 -10.81 -18.37 -0.47
C LEU A 108 -9.83 -17.47 0.27
N THR A 109 -9.61 -16.23 -0.23
CA THR A 109 -8.59 -15.31 0.28
C THR A 109 -9.14 -14.24 1.24
N GLY A 110 -10.37 -14.38 1.69
CA GLY A 110 -11.04 -13.47 2.61
C GLY A 110 -11.12 -14.02 4.04
N PRO A 111 -12.30 -13.99 4.66
CA PRO A 111 -12.49 -14.41 6.06
C PRO A 111 -12.04 -15.84 6.37
N ALA A 112 -12.08 -16.73 5.39
CA ALA A 112 -11.64 -18.13 5.55
C ALA A 112 -10.18 -18.26 6.02
N ILE A 113 -9.34 -17.26 5.71
CA ILE A 113 -7.93 -17.19 6.12
C ILE A 113 -7.63 -16.01 7.06
N GLY A 114 -8.65 -15.47 7.74
CA GLY A 114 -8.51 -14.37 8.68
C GLY A 114 -8.31 -12.99 8.04
N ARG A 115 -8.54 -12.85 6.73
CA ARG A 115 -8.48 -11.56 6.04
C ARG A 115 -9.83 -10.83 6.03
N PRO A 116 -9.86 -9.51 5.76
CA PRO A 116 -11.09 -8.75 5.59
C PRO A 116 -12.01 -9.35 4.52
N LYS A 117 -13.32 -9.07 4.64
CA LYS A 117 -14.34 -9.52 3.65
C LYS A 117 -14.08 -9.03 2.22
N SER A 118 -13.30 -7.97 2.05
CA SER A 118 -12.88 -7.48 0.74
C SER A 118 -11.90 -8.41 0.02
N ALA A 119 -11.26 -9.33 0.73
CA ALA A 119 -10.35 -10.34 0.18
C ALA A 119 -9.30 -9.77 -0.78
N THR A 120 -9.13 -10.32 -1.98
CA THR A 120 -8.12 -9.89 -2.97
C THR A 120 -8.70 -8.90 -3.98
N TYR A 121 -9.70 -9.32 -4.74
CA TYR A 121 -10.21 -8.55 -5.89
C TYR A 121 -11.13 -7.39 -5.48
N ARG A 122 -11.96 -7.58 -4.46
CA ARG A 122 -12.73 -6.45 -3.90
C ARG A 122 -11.83 -5.43 -3.22
N THR A 123 -10.69 -5.86 -2.66
CA THR A 123 -9.69 -4.92 -2.13
C THR A 123 -9.09 -4.09 -3.26
N ALA A 124 -8.79 -4.68 -4.43
CA ALA A 124 -8.33 -3.94 -5.60
C ALA A 124 -9.35 -2.85 -6.02
N ASP A 125 -10.64 -3.18 -6.03
CA ASP A 125 -11.71 -2.22 -6.33
C ASP A 125 -11.81 -1.08 -5.28
N VAL A 126 -11.60 -1.38 -4.00
CA VAL A 126 -11.63 -0.40 -2.91
C VAL A 126 -10.42 0.54 -2.99
N VAL A 127 -9.23 0.00 -3.23
CA VAL A 127 -7.98 0.78 -3.41
C VAL A 127 -8.07 1.67 -4.65
N GLY A 128 -8.68 1.18 -5.70
CA GLY A 128 -8.73 1.77 -7.02
C GLY A 128 -7.71 1.13 -7.96
N LEU A 129 -8.20 0.67 -9.11
CA LEU A 129 -7.40 -0.10 -10.07
C LEU A 129 -6.24 0.71 -10.66
N ASP A 130 -6.44 2.00 -10.89
CA ASP A 130 -5.38 2.92 -11.34
C ASP A 130 -4.30 3.12 -10.26
N THR A 131 -4.70 3.29 -9.00
CA THR A 131 -3.77 3.39 -7.86
C THR A 131 -2.96 2.11 -7.74
N MET A 132 -3.61 0.95 -7.82
CA MET A 132 -2.92 -0.34 -7.82
C MET A 132 -1.96 -0.47 -9.00
N GLY A 133 -2.40 -0.11 -10.20
CA GLY A 133 -1.55 -0.12 -11.40
C GLY A 133 -0.32 0.77 -11.27
N HIS A 134 -0.45 1.93 -10.62
CA HIS A 134 0.67 2.84 -10.34
C HIS A 134 1.66 2.23 -9.34
N VAL A 135 1.18 1.66 -8.23
CA VAL A 135 2.04 1.01 -7.22
C VAL A 135 2.79 -0.17 -7.83
N ILE A 136 2.13 -1.01 -8.64
CA ILE A 136 2.79 -2.11 -9.36
C ILE A 136 3.91 -1.57 -10.25
N GLY A 137 3.64 -0.53 -11.06
CA GLY A 137 4.65 0.10 -11.91
C GLY A 137 5.85 0.63 -11.11
N THR A 138 5.61 1.26 -9.98
CA THR A 138 6.69 1.70 -9.07
C THR A 138 7.50 0.52 -8.57
N MET A 139 6.85 -0.56 -8.10
CA MET A 139 7.56 -1.76 -7.62
C MET A 139 8.39 -2.41 -8.74
N THR A 140 7.84 -2.51 -9.95
CA THR A 140 8.57 -3.03 -11.11
C THR A 140 9.83 -2.22 -11.40
N ALA A 141 9.73 -0.88 -11.35
CA ALA A 141 10.83 0.01 -11.70
C ALA A 141 11.90 0.13 -10.60
N THR A 142 11.50 0.07 -9.32
CA THR A 142 12.37 0.41 -8.19
C THR A 142 12.88 -0.80 -7.40
N LEU A 143 12.41 -2.00 -7.70
CA LEU A 143 12.76 -3.24 -6.99
C LEU A 143 13.26 -4.33 -7.96
N PRO A 144 14.26 -4.05 -8.85
CA PRO A 144 14.72 -5.02 -9.83
C PRO A 144 15.37 -6.26 -9.19
N ASP A 145 16.01 -6.10 -8.04
CA ASP A 145 16.72 -7.17 -7.32
C ASP A 145 15.87 -7.85 -6.25
N ASP A 146 14.56 -7.54 -6.18
CA ASP A 146 13.66 -8.21 -5.24
C ASP A 146 13.48 -9.69 -5.64
N PRO A 147 13.62 -10.65 -4.70
CA PRO A 147 13.43 -12.07 -5.01
C PRO A 147 12.08 -12.39 -5.65
N TRP A 148 11.08 -11.56 -5.43
CA TRP A 148 9.72 -11.70 -5.96
C TRP A 148 9.42 -10.77 -7.14
N HIS A 149 10.44 -10.13 -7.72
CA HIS A 149 10.28 -9.19 -8.83
C HIS A 149 9.44 -9.77 -9.99
N GLY A 150 9.55 -11.07 -10.24
CA GLY A 150 8.77 -11.76 -11.28
C GLY A 150 7.23 -11.62 -11.12
N TYR A 151 6.75 -11.35 -9.90
CA TYR A 151 5.34 -11.11 -9.61
C TYR A 151 4.91 -9.64 -9.80
N PHE A 152 5.84 -8.69 -9.87
CA PHE A 152 5.53 -7.26 -10.02
C PHE A 152 5.16 -6.90 -11.45
N LYS A 153 4.23 -7.64 -12.01
CA LYS A 153 3.71 -7.44 -13.37
C LYS A 153 2.23 -7.09 -13.29
N LYS A 154 1.88 -6.02 -14.00
CA LYS A 154 0.47 -5.65 -14.13
C LYS A 154 -0.24 -6.67 -15.00
N PRO A 155 -1.28 -7.37 -14.51
CA PRO A 155 -2.07 -8.27 -15.34
C PRO A 155 -2.72 -7.54 -16.52
N ASP A 156 -2.85 -8.19 -17.67
CA ASP A 156 -3.41 -7.59 -18.88
C ASP A 156 -4.86 -7.13 -18.68
N TRP A 157 -5.67 -7.91 -17.98
CA TRP A 157 -7.05 -7.53 -17.64
C TRP A 157 -7.11 -6.23 -16.82
N LEU A 158 -6.15 -6.02 -15.91
CA LEU A 158 -6.06 -4.80 -15.10
C LEU A 158 -5.72 -3.59 -15.97
N ALA A 159 -4.75 -3.73 -16.86
CA ALA A 159 -4.39 -2.69 -17.82
C ALA A 159 -5.61 -2.28 -18.68
N GLN A 160 -6.33 -3.26 -19.24
CA GLN A 160 -7.52 -3.02 -20.05
C GLN A 160 -8.65 -2.32 -19.29
N LEU A 161 -8.88 -2.67 -18.00
CA LEU A 161 -9.89 -1.99 -17.19
C LEU A 161 -9.51 -0.52 -16.94
N ILE A 162 -8.24 -0.25 -16.65
CA ILE A 162 -7.74 1.11 -16.44
C ILE A 162 -7.92 1.95 -17.72
N GLU A 163 -7.54 1.43 -18.89
CA GLU A 163 -7.70 2.11 -20.18
C GLU A 163 -9.17 2.45 -20.48
N LYS A 164 -10.11 1.57 -20.11
CA LYS A 164 -11.54 1.80 -20.23
C LYS A 164 -12.13 2.76 -19.19
N GLY A 165 -11.31 3.30 -18.29
CA GLY A 165 -11.77 4.16 -17.20
C GLY A 165 -12.56 3.44 -16.09
N VAL A 166 -12.49 2.11 -16.06
CA VAL A 166 -13.09 1.25 -15.03
C VAL A 166 -12.13 1.18 -13.86
N LEU A 167 -12.34 2.03 -12.84
CA LEU A 167 -11.33 2.30 -11.81
C LEU A 167 -11.71 1.80 -10.41
N GLY A 168 -12.72 0.94 -10.31
CA GLY A 168 -13.17 0.39 -9.04
C GLY A 168 -14.26 1.22 -8.35
N GLN A 169 -14.38 1.06 -7.05
CA GLN A 169 -15.48 1.59 -6.25
C GLN A 169 -15.67 3.11 -6.40
N LYS A 170 -14.59 3.87 -6.55
CA LYS A 170 -14.63 5.34 -6.72
C LYS A 170 -15.35 5.81 -7.99
N LYS A 171 -15.47 4.94 -8.98
CA LYS A 171 -16.21 5.17 -10.24
C LYS A 171 -17.52 4.37 -10.31
N GLY A 172 -17.88 3.66 -9.24
CA GLY A 172 -19.09 2.82 -9.18
C GLY A 172 -19.02 1.55 -10.01
N ILE A 173 -17.91 1.32 -10.71
CA ILE A 173 -17.66 0.13 -11.53
C ILE A 173 -16.17 -0.24 -11.46
N GLY A 174 -15.89 -1.52 -11.24
CA GLY A 174 -14.56 -2.11 -11.17
C GLY A 174 -14.59 -3.54 -11.67
N ILE A 175 -13.81 -4.40 -11.02
CA ILE A 175 -13.85 -5.85 -11.21
C ILE A 175 -15.27 -6.36 -10.89
N TYR A 176 -15.88 -5.77 -9.87
CA TYR A 176 -17.26 -6.00 -9.51
C TYR A 176 -18.12 -4.79 -9.82
N ARG A 177 -19.35 -5.06 -10.26
CA ARG A 177 -20.38 -4.05 -10.41
C ARG A 177 -21.42 -4.19 -9.33
N LYS A 178 -21.73 -3.10 -8.63
CA LYS A 178 -22.85 -3.08 -7.68
C LYS A 178 -24.16 -3.21 -8.50
N GLN A 179 -24.85 -4.34 -8.37
CA GLN A 179 -26.21 -4.44 -8.86
C GLN A 179 -27.07 -3.62 -7.92
N GLY A 180 -27.82 -2.68 -8.46
CA GLY A 180 -28.72 -1.82 -7.70
C GLY A 180 -29.70 -2.61 -6.87
N LYS A 181 -30.13 -2.01 -5.74
CA LYS A 181 -31.38 -2.39 -5.08
C LYS A 181 -32.55 -1.99 -5.96
#